data_8d9c92f89e1d312532586fa03f344ffb
#
_entry.id   8d9c92f89e1d312532586fa03f344ffb
#
_cell.length_a   1.000
_cell.length_b   1.000
_cell.length_c   1.000
_cell.angle_alpha   90.00
_cell.angle_beta   90.00
_cell.angle_gamma   90.00
#
_symmetry.space_group_name_H-M   'P 1'
#
loop_
_entity.id
_entity.type
_entity.pdbx_description
1 polymer ?
#
loop_
_entity_poly.entity_id
_entity_poly.type
_entity_poly.pdbx_seq_one_letter_code
_entity_poly.pdbx_strand_id
1 'polypeptide(L)'
;MRLQQSHKALYAAFDVYPSAKGAATHIYHNAQTLFDWKGGGWLSVVGSEKLGDYQQEGPVEITRFSEQIPNYLIRAQAYSQYLYDLLETQPALEICHFRDHWSGVPILTQRDKRKQAYKTVYEINGLPSIELPFRYPNLSKRTLNKIRSLEQFCYQNADYIITPSQVIKNNLVNLGLSSDKITVITNGADIPESFEKPAEAPESGRYIIYFGALQSWQGFDVLLKAMGYLADYEALKLVICASTKQKRTRFYHKIIEKMGLSDRVIWQYQLPKRALYSWVHHAEFSVAPLIACTRNLEQGCCPLKILESMAIGTPVVASDLPVVREIIQNNQLGRLVRADRPAELARAMRVLLDYPELREHLSKAGRSHIKHHFTWQQKRQELRDFYEHIMV
;
A
#
# COMPACT_ATOMS: atom_id res chain seq x y z
N MET A 1 -8.07 26.28 12.56
CA MET A 1 -8.51 26.22 11.16
C MET A 1 -9.99 25.87 11.14
N ARG A 2 -10.82 26.47 10.27
CA ARG A 2 -12.24 26.09 10.12
C ARG A 2 -12.48 25.65 8.69
N LEU A 3 -13.23 24.58 8.50
CA LEU A 3 -13.76 24.20 7.18
C LEU A 3 -14.71 25.30 6.70
N GLN A 4 -14.71 25.59 5.39
CA GLN A 4 -15.48 26.69 4.82
C GLN A 4 -16.95 26.33 4.63
N GLN A 5 -17.24 25.02 4.52
CA GLN A 5 -18.60 24.52 4.33
C GLN A 5 -18.86 23.25 5.16
N SER A 6 -20.15 22.90 5.27
CA SER A 6 -20.57 21.65 5.90
C SER A 6 -20.58 20.52 4.88
N HIS A 7 -20.01 19.39 5.24
CA HIS A 7 -19.84 18.23 4.36
C HIS A 7 -20.72 17.05 4.78
N LYS A 8 -21.16 16.26 3.80
CA LYS A 8 -21.90 15.00 4.00
C LYS A 8 -20.97 13.79 4.13
N ALA A 9 -19.78 13.86 3.56
CA ALA A 9 -18.81 12.78 3.55
C ALA A 9 -17.44 13.23 4.06
N LEU A 10 -16.83 12.37 4.89
CA LEU A 10 -15.45 12.49 5.36
C LEU A 10 -14.65 11.26 4.95
N TYR A 11 -13.47 11.50 4.39
CA TYR A 11 -12.41 10.48 4.33
C TYR A 11 -11.21 10.94 5.17
N ALA A 12 -10.76 10.10 6.12
CA ALA A 12 -9.69 10.46 7.06
C ALA A 12 -8.58 9.41 7.09
N ALA A 13 -7.32 9.86 7.04
CA ALA A 13 -6.16 8.99 7.09
C ALA A 13 -4.93 9.66 7.74
N PHE A 14 -4.30 8.98 8.68
CA PHE A 14 -3.01 9.40 9.25
C PHE A 14 -1.85 9.01 8.34
N ASP A 15 -1.93 9.42 7.08
CA ASP A 15 -0.89 9.24 6.07
C ASP A 15 -0.60 10.54 5.33
N VAL A 16 0.65 10.70 4.87
CA VAL A 16 1.03 11.89 4.07
C VAL A 16 0.41 11.79 2.68
N TYR A 17 -0.42 12.78 2.34
CA TYR A 17 -1.07 12.86 1.04
C TYR A 17 -0.99 14.29 0.44
N PRO A 18 -0.62 14.41 -0.86
CA PRO A 18 -0.14 13.36 -1.76
C PRO A 18 1.28 12.88 -1.44
N SER A 19 1.63 11.66 -1.84
CA SER A 19 2.99 11.13 -1.72
C SER A 19 3.24 9.98 -2.71
N ALA A 20 4.51 9.63 -2.95
CA ALA A 20 4.91 8.50 -3.81
C ALA A 20 4.76 7.11 -3.13
N LYS A 21 3.97 7.01 -2.07
CA LYS A 21 3.74 5.75 -1.34
C LYS A 21 2.44 5.10 -1.79
N GLY A 22 2.36 3.78 -1.73
CA GLY A 22 1.14 3.03 -2.00
C GLY A 22 -0.08 3.49 -1.16
N ALA A 23 0.14 3.94 0.08
CA ALA A 23 -0.91 4.53 0.90
C ALA A 23 -1.62 5.71 0.22
N ALA A 24 -0.87 6.59 -0.45
CA ALA A 24 -1.46 7.71 -1.18
C ALA A 24 -2.30 7.27 -2.39
N THR A 25 -1.94 6.16 -3.04
CA THR A 25 -2.74 5.56 -4.12
C THR A 25 -4.10 5.10 -3.60
N HIS A 26 -4.13 4.43 -2.44
CA HIS A 26 -5.39 4.04 -1.79
C HIS A 26 -6.26 5.24 -1.43
N ILE A 27 -5.66 6.23 -0.74
CA ILE A 27 -6.36 7.46 -0.33
C ILE A 27 -6.99 8.11 -1.56
N TYR A 28 -6.24 8.24 -2.66
CA TYR A 28 -6.74 8.82 -3.90
C TYR A 28 -7.98 8.10 -4.41
N HIS A 29 -7.89 6.79 -4.65
CA HIS A 29 -8.99 6.04 -5.26
C HIS A 29 -10.21 5.93 -4.34
N ASN A 30 -10.02 5.68 -3.05
CA ASN A 30 -11.12 5.49 -2.11
C ASN A 30 -11.80 6.81 -1.75
N ALA A 31 -11.04 7.88 -1.49
CA ALA A 31 -11.59 9.21 -1.25
C ALA A 31 -12.33 9.75 -2.48
N GLN A 32 -11.71 9.62 -3.67
CA GLN A 32 -12.36 10.03 -4.91
C GLN A 32 -13.69 9.29 -5.15
N THR A 33 -13.73 7.97 -4.90
CA THR A 33 -14.96 7.18 -5.04
C THR A 33 -16.05 7.67 -4.10
N LEU A 34 -15.69 7.94 -2.83
CA LEU A 34 -16.64 8.46 -1.83
C LEU A 34 -17.17 9.84 -2.23
N PHE A 35 -16.29 10.73 -2.68
CA PHE A 35 -16.67 12.11 -3.01
C PHE A 35 -17.39 12.21 -4.33
N ASP A 36 -17.05 11.42 -5.35
CA ASP A 36 -17.81 11.34 -6.61
C ASP A 36 -19.24 10.85 -6.35
N TRP A 37 -19.39 9.89 -5.45
CA TRP A 37 -20.71 9.36 -5.07
C TRP A 37 -21.55 10.38 -4.27
N LYS A 38 -20.94 11.14 -3.36
CA LYS A 38 -21.63 12.13 -2.50
C LYS A 38 -21.71 13.55 -3.10
N GLY A 39 -21.08 13.78 -4.27
CA GLY A 39 -21.02 15.09 -4.89
C GLY A 39 -20.03 16.05 -4.21
N GLY A 40 -19.06 15.54 -3.48
CA GLY A 40 -18.05 16.29 -2.74
C GLY A 40 -17.80 15.75 -1.34
N GLY A 41 -16.93 16.41 -0.58
CA GLY A 41 -16.64 15.98 0.77
C GLY A 41 -15.39 16.62 1.39
N TRP A 42 -15.03 16.11 2.55
CA TRP A 42 -13.87 16.55 3.31
C TRP A 42 -12.83 15.42 3.40
N LEU A 43 -11.61 15.71 2.95
CA LEU A 43 -10.42 14.85 3.07
C LEU A 43 -9.54 15.36 4.21
N SER A 44 -9.34 14.57 5.27
CA SER A 44 -8.42 14.90 6.36
C SER A 44 -7.21 13.95 6.35
N VAL A 45 -6.01 14.52 6.17
CA VAL A 45 -4.77 13.75 6.00
C VAL A 45 -3.58 14.42 6.70
N VAL A 46 -2.42 13.79 6.67
CA VAL A 46 -1.16 14.41 7.09
C VAL A 46 -0.53 15.18 5.93
N GLY A 47 -0.07 16.38 6.20
CA GLY A 47 0.64 17.23 5.26
C GLY A 47 2.12 16.94 5.15
N SER A 48 2.78 17.70 4.28
CA SER A 48 4.23 17.78 4.15
C SER A 48 4.65 19.25 4.08
N GLU A 49 5.93 19.53 4.34
CA GLU A 49 6.49 20.91 4.35
C GLU A 49 6.23 21.74 3.08
N LYS A 50 5.86 21.08 1.99
CA LYS A 50 5.68 21.71 0.68
C LYS A 50 4.21 22.03 0.33
N LEU A 51 3.27 21.62 1.17
CA LEU A 51 1.84 21.72 0.91
C LEU A 51 1.16 22.56 1.99
N GLY A 52 0.21 23.39 1.58
CA GLY A 52 -0.61 24.17 2.52
C GLY A 52 -1.50 23.25 3.38
N ASP A 53 -1.83 23.72 4.58
CA ASP A 53 -2.69 23.00 5.54
C ASP A 53 -4.14 22.86 5.04
N TYR A 54 -4.53 23.70 4.09
CA TYR A 54 -5.85 23.72 3.49
C TYR A 54 -5.75 23.85 1.97
N GLN A 55 -6.64 23.14 1.27
CA GLN A 55 -6.78 23.21 -0.18
C GLN A 55 -8.25 22.93 -0.56
N GLN A 56 -8.76 23.65 -1.55
CA GLN A 56 -10.05 23.40 -2.18
C GLN A 56 -9.83 22.80 -3.56
N GLU A 57 -10.46 21.67 -3.85
CA GLU A 57 -10.46 21.03 -5.18
C GLU A 57 -11.91 20.79 -5.62
N GLY A 58 -12.49 21.74 -6.32
CA GLY A 58 -13.92 21.69 -6.68
C GLY A 58 -14.78 21.55 -5.42
N PRO A 59 -15.64 20.49 -5.32
CA PRO A 59 -16.49 20.26 -4.15
C PRO A 59 -15.79 19.55 -2.98
N VAL A 60 -14.46 19.34 -3.06
CA VAL A 60 -13.69 18.66 -2.03
C VAL A 60 -12.82 19.64 -1.25
N GLU A 61 -12.98 19.69 0.06
CA GLU A 61 -12.05 20.37 0.97
C GLU A 61 -11.01 19.40 1.52
N ILE A 62 -9.74 19.78 1.44
CA ILE A 62 -8.60 18.99 1.94
C ILE A 62 -7.97 19.73 3.10
N THR A 63 -7.98 19.11 4.28
CA THR A 63 -7.24 19.60 5.44
C THR A 63 -6.05 18.72 5.72
N ARG A 64 -4.89 19.33 6.01
CA ARG A 64 -3.64 18.63 6.27
C ARG A 64 -3.10 19.01 7.65
N PHE A 65 -2.87 18.00 8.45
CA PHE A 65 -2.12 18.15 9.70
C PHE A 65 -0.63 18.22 9.36
N SER A 66 -0.04 19.41 9.46
CA SER A 66 1.34 19.68 9.01
C SER A 66 2.34 19.92 10.13
N GLU A 67 1.95 19.75 11.41
CA GLU A 67 2.87 19.90 12.53
C GLU A 67 4.06 18.92 12.45
N GLN A 68 5.27 19.49 12.56
CA GLN A 68 6.52 18.75 12.44
C GLN A 68 6.91 18.08 13.78
N ILE A 69 6.18 17.05 14.16
CA ILE A 69 6.44 16.28 15.37
C ILE A 69 7.25 15.02 15.00
N PRO A 70 8.54 14.93 15.41
CA PRO A 70 9.42 13.82 15.05
C PRO A 70 8.94 12.48 15.58
N ASN A 71 8.42 12.44 16.82
CA ASN A 71 7.91 11.22 17.43
C ASN A 71 6.59 10.80 16.78
N TYR A 72 6.57 9.60 16.22
CA TYR A 72 5.43 9.05 15.50
C TYR A 72 4.15 9.01 16.35
N LEU A 73 4.23 8.52 17.60
CA LEU A 73 3.06 8.34 18.45
C LEU A 73 2.52 9.68 18.96
N ILE A 74 3.39 10.63 19.30
CA ILE A 74 2.98 11.98 19.70
C ILE A 74 2.32 12.68 18.51
N ARG A 75 2.89 12.54 17.31
CA ARG A 75 2.29 13.09 16.08
C ARG A 75 0.92 12.47 15.78
N ALA A 76 0.79 11.17 15.96
CA ALA A 76 -0.49 10.48 15.77
C ALA A 76 -1.56 10.96 16.76
N GLN A 77 -1.19 11.17 18.02
CA GLN A 77 -2.08 11.72 19.04
C GLN A 77 -2.48 13.17 18.72
N ALA A 78 -1.53 14.01 18.31
CA ALA A 78 -1.82 15.38 17.91
C ALA A 78 -2.74 15.45 16.68
N TYR A 79 -2.53 14.60 15.69
CA TYR A 79 -3.45 14.45 14.55
C TYR A 79 -4.85 14.01 14.99
N SER A 80 -4.94 13.04 15.90
CA SER A 80 -6.26 12.60 16.41
C SER A 80 -7.00 13.75 17.12
N GLN A 81 -6.30 14.55 17.90
CA GLN A 81 -6.91 15.73 18.55
C GLN A 81 -7.32 16.79 17.53
N TYR A 82 -6.46 17.09 16.55
CA TYR A 82 -6.78 17.99 15.45
C TYR A 82 -8.05 17.57 14.69
N LEU A 83 -8.16 16.29 14.34
CA LEU A 83 -9.37 15.78 13.69
C LEU A 83 -10.59 15.83 14.59
N TYR A 84 -10.43 15.53 15.88
CA TYR A 84 -11.50 15.61 16.88
C TYR A 84 -12.10 17.02 16.96
N ASP A 85 -11.24 18.06 17.01
CA ASP A 85 -11.67 19.45 17.10
C ASP A 85 -12.38 19.92 15.81
N LEU A 86 -11.89 19.49 14.64
CA LEU A 86 -12.52 19.81 13.35
C LEU A 86 -13.90 19.15 13.21
N LEU A 87 -14.08 17.93 13.68
CA LEU A 87 -15.37 17.23 13.65
C LEU A 87 -16.48 17.98 14.39
N GLU A 88 -16.14 18.79 15.41
CA GLU A 88 -17.11 19.61 16.12
C GLU A 88 -17.79 20.64 15.22
N THR A 89 -17.16 21.03 14.12
CA THR A 89 -17.70 22.02 13.17
C THR A 89 -18.51 21.39 12.04
N GLN A 90 -18.67 20.05 12.02
CA GLN A 90 -19.30 19.29 10.92
C GLN A 90 -20.54 18.52 11.36
N PRO A 91 -21.70 19.18 11.52
CA PRO A 91 -22.93 18.54 12.00
C PRO A 91 -23.67 17.72 10.93
N ALA A 92 -23.38 17.92 9.64
CA ALA A 92 -24.17 17.34 8.54
C ALA A 92 -23.53 16.07 7.92
N LEU A 93 -22.52 15.48 8.57
CA LEU A 93 -21.92 14.23 8.09
C LEU A 93 -22.97 13.11 8.04
N GLU A 94 -22.99 12.39 6.92
CA GLU A 94 -23.80 11.19 6.70
C GLU A 94 -22.94 9.93 6.70
N ILE A 95 -21.67 10.04 6.25
CA ILE A 95 -20.73 8.94 6.21
C ILE A 95 -19.30 9.39 6.52
N CYS A 96 -18.62 8.63 7.36
CA CYS A 96 -17.20 8.80 7.68
C CYS A 96 -16.42 7.52 7.32
N HIS A 97 -15.56 7.60 6.34
CA HIS A 97 -14.63 6.55 5.97
C HIS A 97 -13.25 6.87 6.55
N PHE A 98 -12.68 5.98 7.32
CA PHE A 98 -11.37 6.20 7.94
C PHE A 98 -10.46 4.98 7.74
N ARG A 99 -9.16 5.26 7.60
CA ARG A 99 -8.17 4.27 7.18
C ARG A 99 -7.31 3.68 8.31
N ASP A 100 -7.35 4.30 9.47
CA ASP A 100 -6.53 3.91 10.63
C ASP A 100 -7.23 4.29 11.94
N HIS A 101 -6.78 3.69 13.04
CA HIS A 101 -7.39 3.97 14.35
C HIS A 101 -7.08 5.39 14.88
N TRP A 102 -6.04 6.07 14.40
CA TRP A 102 -5.76 7.45 14.77
C TRP A 102 -6.84 8.40 14.23
N SER A 103 -7.38 8.09 13.06
CA SER A 103 -8.55 8.76 12.48
C SER A 103 -9.87 8.22 13.08
N GLY A 104 -9.93 6.90 13.32
CA GLY A 104 -11.16 6.23 13.78
C GLY A 104 -11.57 6.62 15.19
N VAL A 105 -10.63 6.73 16.13
CA VAL A 105 -10.92 7.08 17.51
C VAL A 105 -11.67 8.43 17.62
N PRO A 106 -11.16 9.55 17.06
CA PRO A 106 -11.89 10.82 17.12
C PRO A 106 -13.24 10.76 16.42
N ILE A 107 -13.36 10.10 15.26
CA ILE A 107 -14.63 9.97 14.53
C ILE A 107 -15.68 9.24 15.38
N LEU A 108 -15.35 8.07 15.91
CA LEU A 108 -16.27 7.27 16.71
C LEU A 108 -16.62 7.95 18.04
N THR A 109 -15.64 8.56 18.69
CA THR A 109 -15.87 9.27 19.97
C THR A 109 -16.77 10.49 19.78
N GLN A 110 -16.60 11.27 18.71
CA GLN A 110 -17.45 12.43 18.41
C GLN A 110 -18.86 11.99 18.03
N ARG A 111 -19.02 10.91 17.27
CA ARG A 111 -20.32 10.32 16.93
C ARG A 111 -21.12 10.03 18.21
N ASP A 112 -20.50 9.30 19.14
CA ASP A 112 -21.18 8.87 20.36
C ASP A 112 -21.49 10.06 21.30
N LYS A 113 -20.50 10.96 21.50
CA LYS A 113 -20.67 12.16 22.35
C LYS A 113 -21.79 13.07 21.87
N ARG A 114 -21.92 13.24 20.54
CA ARG A 114 -22.91 14.17 19.95
C ARG A 114 -24.19 13.48 19.48
N LYS A 115 -24.28 12.16 19.64
CA LYS A 115 -25.41 11.33 19.17
C LYS A 115 -25.70 11.55 17.69
N GLN A 116 -24.63 11.70 16.89
CA GLN A 116 -24.73 11.84 15.44
C GLN A 116 -24.99 10.47 14.78
N ALA A 117 -25.78 10.49 13.69
CA ALA A 117 -26.24 9.26 13.03
C ALA A 117 -25.43 8.85 11.80
N TYR A 118 -24.24 9.45 11.55
CA TYR A 118 -23.47 9.08 10.37
C TYR A 118 -22.96 7.63 10.44
N LYS A 119 -22.97 6.98 9.29
CA LYS A 119 -22.36 5.65 9.12
C LYS A 119 -20.85 5.72 9.12
N THR A 120 -20.21 4.70 9.64
CA THR A 120 -18.75 4.62 9.71
C THR A 120 -18.23 3.40 8.96
N VAL A 121 -17.23 3.63 8.10
CA VAL A 121 -16.51 2.59 7.36
C VAL A 121 -15.05 2.61 7.78
N TYR A 122 -14.56 1.53 8.36
CA TYR A 122 -13.15 1.37 8.71
C TYR A 122 -12.43 0.59 7.62
N GLU A 123 -11.51 1.23 6.90
CA GLU A 123 -10.62 0.62 5.92
C GLU A 123 -9.38 0.06 6.61
N ILE A 124 -9.30 -1.26 6.78
CA ILE A 124 -8.16 -1.92 7.44
C ILE A 124 -7.19 -2.45 6.39
N ASN A 125 -6.10 -1.70 6.14
CA ASN A 125 -4.99 -2.13 5.27
C ASN A 125 -3.84 -2.78 6.04
N GLY A 126 -3.83 -2.63 7.34
CA GLY A 126 -2.84 -3.16 8.27
C GLY A 126 -3.16 -2.74 9.70
N LEU A 127 -2.50 -3.36 10.65
CA LEU A 127 -2.65 -3.09 12.07
C LEU A 127 -1.33 -2.54 12.63
N PRO A 128 -1.29 -1.28 13.07
CA PRO A 128 -0.10 -0.68 13.66
C PRO A 128 0.50 -1.49 14.82
N SER A 129 -0.31 -2.21 15.59
CA SER A 129 0.19 -3.12 16.65
C SER A 129 1.07 -4.26 16.13
N ILE A 130 0.91 -4.63 14.84
CA ILE A 130 1.73 -5.64 14.15
C ILE A 130 2.88 -4.99 13.38
N GLU A 131 2.64 -3.85 12.72
CA GLU A 131 3.63 -3.21 11.84
C GLU A 131 4.66 -2.35 12.57
N LEU A 132 4.26 -1.66 13.65
CA LEU A 132 5.18 -0.77 14.39
C LEU A 132 6.38 -1.48 15.02
N PRO A 133 6.29 -2.71 15.55
CA PRO A 133 7.46 -3.44 16.04
C PRO A 133 8.56 -3.66 15.01
N PHE A 134 8.22 -3.83 13.73
CA PHE A 134 9.21 -3.92 12.65
C PHE A 134 9.95 -2.60 12.42
N ARG A 135 9.28 -1.47 12.65
CA ARG A 135 9.85 -0.14 12.48
C ARG A 135 10.50 0.40 13.75
N TYR A 136 9.97 0.02 14.91
CA TYR A 136 10.39 0.44 16.24
C TYR A 136 10.55 -0.77 17.15
N PRO A 137 11.65 -1.55 17.03
CA PRO A 137 11.83 -2.80 17.76
C PRO A 137 11.79 -2.66 19.30
N ASN A 138 12.13 -1.46 19.81
CA ASN A 138 12.17 -1.14 21.24
C ASN A 138 10.83 -0.62 21.79
N LEU A 139 9.72 -0.74 21.02
CA LEU A 139 8.41 -0.30 21.47
C LEU A 139 7.95 -1.16 22.66
N SER A 140 7.57 -0.52 23.77
CA SER A 140 7.20 -1.23 24.99
C SER A 140 5.92 -2.07 24.82
N LYS A 141 5.82 -3.20 25.53
CA LYS A 141 4.59 -4.00 25.56
C LYS A 141 3.36 -3.19 26.00
N ARG A 142 3.55 -2.27 26.97
CA ARG A 142 2.47 -1.37 27.43
C ARG A 142 1.95 -0.49 26.30
N THR A 143 2.85 0.08 25.49
CA THR A 143 2.48 0.90 24.34
C THR A 143 1.76 0.07 23.27
N LEU A 144 2.27 -1.12 22.96
CA LEU A 144 1.61 -2.02 22.01
C LEU A 144 0.22 -2.43 22.47
N ASN A 145 0.04 -2.73 23.76
CA ASN A 145 -1.28 -3.05 24.30
C ASN A 145 -2.27 -1.89 24.20
N LYS A 146 -1.81 -0.64 24.43
CA LYS A 146 -2.65 0.54 24.20
C LYS A 146 -3.07 0.68 22.74
N ILE A 147 -2.13 0.46 21.80
CA ILE A 147 -2.43 0.51 20.36
C ILE A 147 -3.47 -0.56 20.00
N ARG A 148 -3.30 -1.81 20.48
CA ARG A 148 -4.28 -2.89 20.28
C ARG A 148 -5.66 -2.52 20.83
N SER A 149 -5.73 -1.89 22.01
CA SER A 149 -7.00 -1.45 22.57
C SER A 149 -7.68 -0.39 21.71
N LEU A 150 -6.93 0.54 21.08
CA LEU A 150 -7.46 1.54 20.16
C LEU A 150 -7.93 0.90 18.84
N GLU A 151 -7.15 -0.04 18.28
CA GLU A 151 -7.55 -0.83 17.12
C GLU A 151 -8.84 -1.60 17.42
N GLN A 152 -8.90 -2.28 18.58
CA GLN A 152 -10.07 -3.02 19.03
C GLN A 152 -11.30 -2.12 19.17
N PHE A 153 -11.15 -0.96 19.81
CA PHE A 153 -12.21 0.03 19.88
C PHE A 153 -12.74 0.40 18.50
N CYS A 154 -11.84 0.66 17.53
CA CYS A 154 -12.26 1.06 16.18
C CYS A 154 -12.99 -0.06 15.43
N TYR A 155 -12.46 -1.29 15.39
CA TYR A 155 -13.13 -2.34 14.62
C TYR A 155 -14.38 -2.90 15.30
N GLN A 156 -14.53 -2.75 16.62
CA GLN A 156 -15.77 -3.11 17.31
C GLN A 156 -16.88 -2.08 17.09
N ASN A 157 -16.55 -0.77 17.11
CA ASN A 157 -17.52 0.32 17.07
C ASN A 157 -17.78 0.92 15.68
N ALA A 158 -16.95 0.65 14.67
CA ALA A 158 -17.29 0.99 13.29
C ALA A 158 -18.52 0.18 12.83
N ASP A 159 -19.39 0.78 12.02
CA ASP A 159 -20.57 0.05 11.50
C ASP A 159 -20.14 -1.01 10.48
N TYR A 160 -19.20 -0.67 9.61
CA TYR A 160 -18.70 -1.54 8.54
C TYR A 160 -17.18 -1.52 8.49
N ILE A 161 -16.61 -2.61 7.97
CA ILE A 161 -15.18 -2.76 7.74
C ILE A 161 -14.95 -3.15 6.29
N ILE A 162 -14.01 -2.48 5.62
CA ILE A 162 -13.47 -2.96 4.34
C ILE A 162 -12.00 -3.30 4.49
N THR A 163 -11.55 -4.29 3.73
CA THR A 163 -10.16 -4.75 3.76
C THR A 163 -9.72 -5.23 2.37
N PRO A 164 -8.46 -5.02 1.97
CA PRO A 164 -8.00 -5.36 0.62
C PRO A 164 -7.62 -6.84 0.44
N SER A 165 -7.86 -7.70 1.43
CA SER A 165 -7.37 -9.08 1.40
C SER A 165 -8.27 -10.02 2.22
N GLN A 166 -8.51 -11.23 1.70
CA GLN A 166 -9.20 -12.28 2.44
C GLN A 166 -8.39 -12.73 3.68
N VAL A 167 -7.06 -12.68 3.60
CA VAL A 167 -6.19 -12.98 4.76
C VAL A 167 -6.48 -12.01 5.91
N ILE A 168 -6.62 -10.70 5.64
CA ILE A 168 -7.00 -9.72 6.67
C ILE A 168 -8.40 -10.03 7.21
N LYS A 169 -9.38 -10.28 6.34
CA LYS A 169 -10.74 -10.66 6.77
C LYS A 169 -10.70 -11.86 7.71
N ASN A 170 -9.98 -12.92 7.34
CA ASN A 170 -9.86 -14.12 8.15
C ASN A 170 -9.22 -13.83 9.52
N ASN A 171 -8.17 -12.99 9.55
CA ASN A 171 -7.55 -12.56 10.80
C ASN A 171 -8.54 -11.80 11.70
N LEU A 172 -9.31 -10.87 11.16
CA LEU A 172 -10.30 -10.12 11.92
C LEU A 172 -11.43 -11.02 12.45
N VAL A 173 -11.88 -11.99 11.67
CA VAL A 173 -12.84 -13.01 12.12
C VAL A 173 -12.26 -13.86 13.25
N ASN A 174 -10.99 -14.26 13.17
CA ASN A 174 -10.30 -14.98 14.24
C ASN A 174 -10.14 -14.12 15.52
N LEU A 175 -10.14 -12.79 15.40
CA LEU A 175 -10.20 -11.85 16.53
C LEU A 175 -11.62 -11.64 17.09
N GLY A 176 -12.62 -12.37 16.57
CA GLY A 176 -13.99 -12.39 17.06
C GLY A 176 -14.96 -11.43 16.38
N LEU A 177 -14.60 -10.83 15.24
CA LEU A 177 -15.51 -9.99 14.48
C LEU A 177 -16.45 -10.84 13.60
N SER A 178 -17.70 -10.39 13.46
CA SER A 178 -18.64 -11.01 12.51
C SER A 178 -18.14 -10.86 11.06
N SER A 179 -18.19 -11.95 10.31
CA SER A 179 -17.84 -11.97 8.88
C SER A 179 -18.69 -11.02 8.05
N ASP A 180 -19.96 -10.82 8.43
CA ASP A 180 -20.92 -9.98 7.70
C ASP A 180 -20.59 -8.48 7.80
N LYS A 181 -19.87 -8.10 8.86
CA LYS A 181 -19.37 -6.74 9.05
C LYS A 181 -18.20 -6.40 8.12
N ILE A 182 -17.56 -7.41 7.51
CA ILE A 182 -16.28 -7.26 6.81
C ILE A 182 -16.44 -7.58 5.33
N THR A 183 -16.24 -6.59 4.47
CA THR A 183 -16.24 -6.74 3.01
C THR A 183 -14.80 -6.68 2.49
N VAL A 184 -14.45 -7.61 1.58
CA VAL A 184 -13.15 -7.59 0.92
C VAL A 184 -13.30 -6.82 -0.40
N ILE A 185 -12.58 -5.70 -0.51
CA ILE A 185 -12.42 -4.92 -1.75
C ILE A 185 -10.93 -4.80 -1.98
N THR A 186 -10.40 -5.58 -2.91
CA THR A 186 -8.96 -5.64 -3.17
C THR A 186 -8.45 -4.33 -3.79
N ASN A 187 -7.13 -4.15 -3.77
CA ASN A 187 -6.50 -3.09 -4.53
C ASN A 187 -6.67 -3.30 -6.03
N GLY A 188 -6.58 -2.20 -6.76
CA GLY A 188 -6.52 -2.22 -8.22
C GLY A 188 -5.17 -1.76 -8.76
N ALA A 189 -5.05 -1.83 -10.07
CA ALA A 189 -3.98 -1.21 -10.82
C ALA A 189 -4.53 -0.49 -12.06
N ASP A 190 -3.82 0.56 -12.52
CA ASP A 190 -4.09 1.16 -13.82
C ASP A 190 -3.50 0.29 -14.92
N ILE A 191 -4.13 0.29 -16.09
CA ILE A 191 -3.63 -0.39 -17.28
C ILE A 191 -3.06 0.65 -18.25
N PRO A 192 -1.79 1.04 -18.13
CA PRO A 192 -1.20 2.02 -19.03
C PRO A 192 -1.00 1.43 -20.44
N GLU A 193 -1.12 2.28 -21.45
CA GLU A 193 -1.05 1.86 -22.87
C GLU A 193 0.32 2.10 -23.49
N SER A 194 1.09 3.06 -22.99
CA SER A 194 2.38 3.42 -23.56
C SER A 194 3.44 3.69 -22.49
N PHE A 195 4.68 3.37 -22.82
CA PHE A 195 5.84 3.52 -21.95
C PHE A 195 7.02 4.07 -22.74
N GLU A 196 7.63 5.13 -22.24
CA GLU A 196 8.88 5.65 -22.77
C GLU A 196 10.06 4.86 -22.19
N LYS A 197 11.10 4.58 -22.98
CA LYS A 197 12.30 3.93 -22.44
C LYS A 197 13.01 4.92 -21.49
N PRO A 198 13.35 4.51 -20.26
CA PRO A 198 14.10 5.39 -19.35
C PRO A 198 15.47 5.74 -19.95
N ALA A 199 15.81 7.03 -19.92
CA ALA A 199 17.10 7.51 -20.47
C ALA A 199 18.32 6.90 -19.77
N GLU A 200 18.17 6.57 -18.47
CA GLU A 200 19.23 5.98 -17.63
C GLU A 200 19.18 4.45 -17.60
N ALA A 201 18.40 3.82 -18.50
CA ALA A 201 18.37 2.35 -18.58
C ALA A 201 19.75 1.81 -18.99
N PRO A 202 20.16 0.64 -18.46
CA PRO A 202 21.46 0.04 -18.83
C PRO A 202 21.62 -0.10 -20.34
N GLU A 203 22.82 0.17 -20.86
CA GLU A 203 23.11 0.02 -22.30
C GLU A 203 22.89 -1.42 -22.79
N SER A 204 23.18 -2.43 -21.95
CA SER A 204 22.88 -3.84 -22.22
C SER A 204 21.37 -4.12 -22.34
N GLY A 205 20.53 -3.20 -21.88
CA GLY A 205 19.08 -3.34 -21.85
C GLY A 205 18.54 -4.38 -20.85
N ARG A 206 19.41 -5.19 -20.22
CA ARG A 206 19.00 -6.30 -19.35
C ARG A 206 19.03 -5.92 -17.88
N TYR A 207 17.86 -5.84 -17.28
CA TYR A 207 17.73 -5.65 -15.83
C TYR A 207 16.47 -6.27 -15.29
N ILE A 208 16.53 -6.64 -14.03
CA ILE A 208 15.38 -6.99 -13.21
C ILE A 208 15.07 -5.84 -12.27
N ILE A 209 13.83 -5.76 -11.79
CA ILE A 209 13.42 -4.61 -10.99
C ILE A 209 12.82 -5.02 -9.65
N TYR A 210 13.19 -4.25 -8.61
CA TYR A 210 12.50 -4.17 -7.33
C TYR A 210 12.00 -2.74 -7.14
N PHE A 211 10.75 -2.54 -6.75
CA PHE A 211 10.24 -1.20 -6.51
C PHE A 211 9.33 -1.13 -5.28
N GLY A 212 9.24 0.07 -4.70
CA GLY A 212 8.41 0.38 -3.54
C GLY A 212 9.19 0.58 -2.24
N ALA A 213 8.57 0.22 -1.11
CA ALA A 213 9.15 0.40 0.22
C ALA A 213 10.21 -0.67 0.53
N LEU A 214 11.23 -0.28 1.29
CA LEU A 214 12.30 -1.16 1.78
C LEU A 214 12.08 -1.53 3.25
N GLN A 215 10.86 -1.98 3.57
CA GLN A 215 10.55 -2.49 4.91
C GLN A 215 11.05 -3.94 5.02
N SER A 216 11.38 -4.39 6.24
CA SER A 216 11.95 -5.73 6.47
C SER A 216 11.06 -6.85 5.93
N TRP A 217 9.74 -6.74 6.07
CA TRP A 217 8.78 -7.73 5.56
C TRP A 217 8.67 -7.81 4.02
N GLN A 218 9.29 -6.87 3.31
CA GLN A 218 9.35 -6.85 1.85
C GLN A 218 10.42 -7.78 1.28
N GLY A 219 11.32 -8.31 2.11
CA GLY A 219 12.30 -9.32 1.73
C GLY A 219 13.41 -8.85 0.81
N PHE A 220 13.76 -7.56 0.85
CA PHE A 220 14.82 -7.02 0.01
C PHE A 220 16.18 -7.72 0.24
N ASP A 221 16.47 -8.12 1.48
CA ASP A 221 17.68 -8.88 1.82
C ASP A 221 17.70 -10.27 1.16
N VAL A 222 16.53 -10.89 0.97
CA VAL A 222 16.39 -12.18 0.27
C VAL A 222 16.75 -11.99 -1.20
N LEU A 223 16.30 -10.89 -1.82
CA LEU A 223 16.66 -10.55 -3.21
C LEU A 223 18.15 -10.29 -3.37
N LEU A 224 18.76 -9.50 -2.48
CA LEU A 224 20.21 -9.24 -2.54
C LEU A 224 21.03 -10.55 -2.46
N LYS A 225 20.65 -11.46 -1.56
CA LYS A 225 21.27 -12.79 -1.49
C LYS A 225 21.04 -13.61 -2.76
N ALA A 226 19.84 -13.52 -3.37
CA ALA A 226 19.53 -14.19 -4.62
C ALA A 226 20.41 -13.67 -5.78
N MET A 227 20.69 -12.36 -5.83
CA MET A 227 21.59 -11.76 -6.81
C MET A 227 23.01 -12.33 -6.74
N GLY A 228 23.49 -12.72 -5.56
CA GLY A 228 24.78 -13.39 -5.39
C GLY A 228 24.85 -14.75 -6.12
N TYR A 229 23.72 -15.48 -6.24
CA TYR A 229 23.66 -16.74 -7.00
C TYR A 229 23.55 -16.54 -8.53
N LEU A 230 23.46 -15.30 -9.01
CA LEU A 230 23.39 -14.94 -10.42
C LEU A 230 24.69 -14.26 -10.89
N ALA A 231 25.83 -14.59 -10.30
CA ALA A 231 27.12 -13.98 -10.63
C ALA A 231 27.53 -14.22 -12.09
N ASP A 232 27.14 -15.35 -12.68
CA ASP A 232 27.36 -15.76 -14.07
C ASP A 232 26.56 -14.90 -15.10
N TYR A 233 25.58 -14.15 -14.68
CA TYR A 233 24.90 -13.15 -15.52
C TYR A 233 25.55 -11.76 -15.34
N GLU A 234 26.79 -11.59 -15.83
CA GLU A 234 27.60 -10.39 -15.57
C GLU A 234 26.91 -9.09 -16.04
N ALA A 235 26.25 -9.12 -17.20
CA ALA A 235 25.55 -7.96 -17.76
C ALA A 235 24.23 -7.63 -17.07
N LEU A 236 23.70 -8.53 -16.20
CA LEU A 236 22.40 -8.33 -15.54
C LEU A 236 22.52 -7.28 -14.44
N LYS A 237 21.68 -6.26 -14.49
CA LYS A 237 21.55 -5.25 -13.43
C LYS A 237 20.30 -5.49 -12.59
N LEU A 238 20.36 -5.08 -11.33
CA LEU A 238 19.20 -4.93 -10.44
C LEU A 238 18.86 -3.44 -10.33
N VAL A 239 17.73 -3.05 -10.85
CA VAL A 239 17.20 -1.69 -10.68
C VAL A 239 16.33 -1.65 -9.42
N ILE A 240 16.59 -0.68 -8.53
CA ILE A 240 15.86 -0.49 -7.28
C ILE A 240 15.18 0.87 -7.31
N CYS A 241 13.87 0.90 -7.54
CA CYS A 241 13.06 2.11 -7.48
C CYS A 241 12.48 2.26 -6.07
N ALA A 242 13.23 2.91 -5.17
CA ALA A 242 12.86 3.09 -3.78
C ALA A 242 11.84 4.22 -3.57
N SER A 243 10.72 3.95 -2.89
CA SER A 243 9.72 4.98 -2.53
C SER A 243 10.16 5.89 -1.38
N THR A 244 11.42 5.82 -0.95
CA THR A 244 12.00 6.60 0.13
C THR A 244 13.17 7.47 -0.36
N LYS A 245 13.56 8.47 0.44
CA LYS A 245 14.72 9.33 0.14
C LYS A 245 16.04 8.56 0.26
N GLN A 246 17.02 8.88 -0.57
CA GLN A 246 18.35 8.24 -0.61
C GLN A 246 19.02 8.14 0.77
N LYS A 247 18.93 9.18 1.61
CA LYS A 247 19.52 9.17 2.95
C LYS A 247 19.06 8.02 3.85
N ARG A 248 17.88 7.43 3.57
CA ARG A 248 17.31 6.31 4.34
C ARG A 248 17.76 4.94 3.83
N THR A 249 18.49 4.88 2.71
CA THR A 249 18.95 3.63 2.10
C THR A 249 20.44 3.34 2.35
N ARG A 250 21.15 4.20 3.11
CA ARG A 250 22.59 4.08 3.40
C ARG A 250 22.97 2.70 3.96
N PHE A 251 22.10 2.10 4.76
CA PHE A 251 22.30 0.74 5.29
C PHE A 251 22.40 -0.29 4.14
N TYR A 252 21.50 -0.21 3.17
CA TYR A 252 21.51 -1.13 2.03
C TYR A 252 22.67 -0.89 1.07
N HIS A 253 23.12 0.35 0.90
CA HIS A 253 24.34 0.63 0.12
C HIS A 253 25.55 -0.10 0.71
N LYS A 254 25.74 -0.07 2.02
CA LYS A 254 26.81 -0.80 2.69
C LYS A 254 26.71 -2.32 2.53
N ILE A 255 25.51 -2.87 2.56
CA ILE A 255 25.29 -4.31 2.34
C ILE A 255 25.66 -4.68 0.90
N ILE A 256 25.18 -3.91 -0.07
CA ILE A 256 25.44 -4.13 -1.51
C ILE A 256 26.94 -4.06 -1.79
N GLU A 257 27.64 -3.08 -1.24
CA GLU A 257 29.10 -2.93 -1.32
C GLU A 257 29.83 -4.17 -0.74
N LYS A 258 29.44 -4.56 0.49
CA LYS A 258 30.01 -5.75 1.17
C LYS A 258 29.78 -7.05 0.38
N MET A 259 28.69 -7.11 -0.38
CA MET A 259 28.36 -8.27 -1.23
C MET A 259 29.03 -8.23 -2.61
N GLY A 260 29.78 -7.17 -2.94
CA GLY A 260 30.40 -6.99 -4.25
C GLY A 260 29.39 -6.74 -5.38
N LEU A 261 28.22 -6.19 -5.05
CA LEU A 261 27.13 -5.97 -6.01
C LEU A 261 27.03 -4.51 -6.49
N SER A 262 27.94 -3.62 -6.09
CA SER A 262 27.86 -2.18 -6.38
C SER A 262 27.68 -1.87 -7.86
N ASP A 263 28.46 -2.52 -8.74
CA ASP A 263 28.42 -2.32 -10.18
C ASP A 263 27.20 -2.96 -10.87
N ARG A 264 26.46 -3.78 -10.12
CA ARG A 264 25.27 -4.49 -10.62
C ARG A 264 23.96 -3.88 -10.15
N VAL A 265 23.97 -2.82 -9.32
CA VAL A 265 22.78 -2.21 -8.74
C VAL A 265 22.64 -0.75 -9.20
N ILE A 266 21.47 -0.43 -9.72
CA ILE A 266 21.06 0.93 -10.10
C ILE A 266 19.98 1.39 -9.18
N TRP A 267 20.16 2.56 -8.54
CA TRP A 267 19.19 3.16 -7.63
C TRP A 267 18.42 4.28 -8.30
N GLN A 268 17.08 4.22 -8.12
CA GLN A 268 16.15 5.30 -8.42
C GLN A 268 15.33 5.64 -7.17
N TYR A 269 15.02 6.91 -6.94
CA TYR A 269 14.39 7.38 -5.71
C TYR A 269 13.15 8.20 -5.98
N GLN A 270 12.05 7.86 -5.31
CA GLN A 270 10.82 8.65 -5.29
C GLN A 270 10.35 9.06 -6.70
N LEU A 271 10.48 8.17 -7.67
CA LEU A 271 10.06 8.44 -9.04
C LEU A 271 8.58 8.81 -9.12
N PRO A 272 8.22 9.77 -9.99
CA PRO A 272 6.83 9.94 -10.41
C PRO A 272 6.28 8.65 -11.02
N LYS A 273 4.98 8.41 -10.89
CA LYS A 273 4.32 7.16 -11.32
C LYS A 273 4.63 6.79 -12.77
N ARG A 274 4.58 7.76 -13.70
CA ARG A 274 4.89 7.53 -15.13
C ARG A 274 6.32 7.02 -15.33
N ALA A 275 7.30 7.64 -14.68
CA ALA A 275 8.70 7.22 -14.75
C ALA A 275 8.92 5.85 -14.11
N LEU A 276 8.31 5.58 -12.96
CA LEU A 276 8.35 4.27 -12.33
C LEU A 276 7.81 3.18 -13.27
N TYR A 277 6.68 3.42 -13.88
CA TYR A 277 6.05 2.48 -14.81
C TYR A 277 6.90 2.20 -16.04
N SER A 278 7.61 3.21 -16.54
CA SER A 278 8.60 3.02 -17.62
C SER A 278 9.72 2.09 -17.20
N TRP A 279 10.27 2.27 -16.01
CA TRP A 279 11.30 1.34 -15.48
C TRP A 279 10.75 -0.07 -15.28
N VAL A 280 9.53 -0.23 -14.80
CA VAL A 280 8.92 -1.56 -14.60
C VAL A 280 8.68 -2.23 -15.93
N HIS A 281 8.16 -1.52 -16.95
CA HIS A 281 7.81 -2.07 -18.25
C HIS A 281 9.04 -2.65 -19.00
N HIS A 282 10.17 -1.96 -18.94
CA HIS A 282 11.37 -2.36 -19.67
C HIS A 282 12.25 -3.36 -18.90
N ALA A 283 11.84 -3.77 -17.70
CA ALA A 283 12.52 -4.82 -16.95
C ALA A 283 12.19 -6.21 -17.53
N GLU A 284 13.16 -7.13 -17.47
CA GLU A 284 12.94 -8.55 -17.83
C GLU A 284 11.79 -9.15 -16.99
N PHE A 285 11.80 -8.85 -15.71
CA PHE A 285 10.73 -9.17 -14.74
C PHE A 285 10.90 -8.36 -13.46
N SER A 286 9.84 -8.29 -12.67
CA SER A 286 9.86 -7.72 -11.32
C SER A 286 9.97 -8.81 -10.25
N VAL A 287 10.50 -8.42 -9.07
CA VAL A 287 10.67 -9.35 -7.94
C VAL A 287 9.93 -8.83 -6.72
N ALA A 288 9.06 -9.67 -6.13
CA ALA A 288 8.30 -9.41 -4.92
C ALA A 288 8.60 -10.46 -3.84
N PRO A 289 9.77 -10.42 -3.20
CA PRO A 289 10.30 -11.50 -2.34
C PRO A 289 9.84 -11.38 -0.89
N LEU A 290 8.53 -11.18 -0.67
CA LEU A 290 7.95 -11.00 0.66
C LEU A 290 8.38 -12.12 1.60
N ILE A 291 8.73 -11.79 2.86
CA ILE A 291 9.12 -12.79 3.85
C ILE A 291 7.90 -13.41 4.56
N ALA A 292 8.07 -14.63 5.06
CA ALA A 292 7.08 -15.31 5.90
C ALA A 292 7.15 -14.77 7.33
N CYS A 293 6.37 -13.74 7.61
CA CYS A 293 6.27 -13.13 8.95
C CYS A 293 4.81 -12.85 9.30
N THR A 294 4.52 -12.59 10.57
CA THR A 294 3.17 -12.30 11.09
C THR A 294 2.43 -11.25 10.24
N ARG A 295 3.14 -10.21 9.79
CA ARG A 295 2.56 -9.17 8.94
C ARG A 295 2.05 -9.73 7.60
N ASN A 296 2.77 -10.64 6.96
CA ASN A 296 2.42 -11.18 5.64
C ASN A 296 1.57 -12.44 5.69
N LEU A 297 1.63 -13.21 6.78
CA LEU A 297 0.90 -14.47 6.95
C LEU A 297 -0.42 -14.31 7.70
N GLU A 298 -0.42 -13.49 8.75
CA GLU A 298 -1.57 -13.36 9.66
C GLU A 298 -2.32 -12.06 9.43
N GLN A 299 -1.64 -10.90 9.51
CA GLN A 299 -2.29 -9.62 9.21
C GLN A 299 -2.76 -9.56 7.76
N GLY A 300 -1.90 -9.87 6.81
CA GLY A 300 -2.21 -9.81 5.39
C GLY A 300 -1.97 -8.43 4.75
N CYS A 301 -2.14 -8.39 3.44
CA CYS A 301 -2.09 -7.19 2.59
C CYS A 301 -2.54 -7.53 1.17
N CYS A 302 -2.76 -6.53 0.35
CA CYS A 302 -2.85 -6.69 -1.11
C CYS A 302 -1.65 -5.96 -1.75
N PRO A 303 -0.61 -6.68 -2.21
CA PRO A 303 0.66 -6.07 -2.61
C PRO A 303 0.56 -5.37 -3.97
N LEU A 304 0.46 -4.03 -3.96
CA LEU A 304 0.36 -3.18 -5.17
C LEU A 304 1.45 -3.46 -6.20
N LYS A 305 2.70 -3.73 -5.78
CA LYS A 305 3.80 -4.00 -6.72
C LYS A 305 3.55 -5.21 -7.63
N ILE A 306 2.81 -6.22 -7.16
CA ILE A 306 2.43 -7.37 -7.97
C ILE A 306 1.37 -6.94 -8.98
N LEU A 307 0.30 -6.28 -8.53
CA LEU A 307 -0.76 -5.77 -9.38
C LEU A 307 -0.22 -4.82 -10.46
N GLU A 308 0.61 -3.85 -10.06
CA GLU A 308 1.21 -2.86 -10.97
C GLU A 308 2.14 -3.53 -11.99
N SER A 309 3.01 -4.46 -11.58
CA SER A 309 3.87 -5.20 -12.53
C SER A 309 3.06 -5.94 -13.57
N MET A 310 2.08 -6.73 -13.13
CA MET A 310 1.23 -7.51 -14.04
C MET A 310 0.40 -6.59 -14.95
N ALA A 311 -0.14 -5.50 -14.42
CA ALA A 311 -0.90 -4.50 -15.19
C ALA A 311 -0.07 -3.87 -16.32
N ILE A 312 1.20 -3.61 -16.04
CA ILE A 312 2.18 -3.07 -16.99
C ILE A 312 2.60 -4.13 -18.04
N GLY A 313 2.38 -5.42 -17.75
CA GLY A 313 2.82 -6.53 -18.58
C GLY A 313 4.23 -7.02 -18.24
N THR A 314 4.72 -6.71 -17.05
CA THR A 314 6.01 -7.19 -16.56
C THR A 314 5.80 -8.47 -15.77
N PRO A 315 6.43 -9.60 -16.13
CA PRO A 315 6.33 -10.84 -15.37
C PRO A 315 6.78 -10.66 -13.92
N VAL A 316 6.24 -11.46 -13.01
CA VAL A 316 6.54 -11.35 -11.58
C VAL A 316 7.12 -12.66 -11.05
N VAL A 317 8.24 -12.56 -10.32
CA VAL A 317 8.71 -13.61 -9.41
C VAL A 317 8.37 -13.20 -8.00
N ALA A 318 7.54 -13.98 -7.32
CA ALA A 318 7.04 -13.63 -5.99
C ALA A 318 7.15 -14.78 -4.98
N SER A 319 7.20 -14.44 -3.70
CA SER A 319 7.10 -15.43 -2.63
C SER A 319 5.71 -16.06 -2.61
N ASP A 320 5.68 -17.38 -2.46
CA ASP A 320 4.45 -18.16 -2.31
C ASP A 320 3.87 -17.97 -0.90
N LEU A 321 3.03 -16.96 -0.76
CA LEU A 321 2.33 -16.58 0.47
C LEU A 321 0.84 -16.44 0.21
N PRO A 322 -0.03 -16.64 1.21
CA PRO A 322 -1.48 -16.51 1.05
C PRO A 322 -1.90 -15.19 0.37
N VAL A 323 -1.33 -14.06 0.80
CA VAL A 323 -1.62 -12.72 0.23
C VAL A 323 -1.18 -12.56 -1.25
N VAL A 324 -0.19 -13.32 -1.69
CA VAL A 324 0.28 -13.33 -3.07
C VAL A 324 -0.63 -14.22 -3.92
N ARG A 325 -1.07 -15.35 -3.36
CA ARG A 325 -1.99 -16.27 -4.03
C ARG A 325 -3.38 -15.69 -4.28
N GLU A 326 -3.77 -14.67 -3.56
CA GLU A 326 -4.99 -13.90 -3.87
C GLU A 326 -4.91 -13.21 -5.24
N ILE A 327 -3.70 -12.92 -5.74
CA ILE A 327 -3.44 -12.26 -7.02
C ILE A 327 -2.87 -13.26 -8.03
N ILE A 328 -1.76 -13.93 -7.68
CA ILE A 328 -1.09 -14.94 -8.51
C ILE A 328 -1.57 -16.32 -8.07
N GLN A 329 -2.67 -16.78 -8.66
CA GLN A 329 -3.33 -18.02 -8.27
C GLN A 329 -2.49 -19.26 -8.59
N ASN A 330 -1.67 -19.19 -9.64
CA ASN A 330 -0.85 -20.29 -10.12
C ASN A 330 0.38 -19.79 -10.92
N ASN A 331 1.27 -20.72 -11.30
CA ASN A 331 2.47 -20.42 -12.05
C ASN A 331 2.25 -20.01 -13.54
N GLN A 332 1.01 -19.93 -14.02
CA GLN A 332 0.69 -19.36 -15.34
C GLN A 332 0.53 -17.83 -15.30
N LEU A 333 0.33 -17.26 -14.12
CA LEU A 333 0.17 -15.82 -13.92
C LEU A 333 1.45 -15.15 -13.40
N GLY A 334 2.40 -15.92 -12.87
CA GLY A 334 3.68 -15.46 -12.31
C GLY A 334 4.46 -16.63 -11.75
N ARG A 335 5.71 -16.44 -11.36
CA ARG A 335 6.53 -17.50 -10.76
C ARG A 335 6.50 -17.41 -9.24
N LEU A 336 5.94 -18.44 -8.60
CA LEU A 336 5.87 -18.53 -7.15
C LEU A 336 7.03 -19.38 -6.61
N VAL A 337 7.70 -18.89 -5.56
CA VAL A 337 8.81 -19.55 -4.87
C VAL A 337 8.57 -19.54 -3.36
N ARG A 338 9.07 -20.53 -2.64
CA ARG A 338 8.97 -20.52 -1.17
C ARG A 338 9.61 -19.26 -0.60
N ALA A 339 8.91 -18.63 0.35
CA ALA A 339 9.43 -17.44 1.02
C ALA A 339 10.75 -17.74 1.76
N ASP A 340 11.58 -16.72 1.95
CA ASP A 340 12.85 -16.79 2.69
C ASP A 340 13.86 -17.81 2.15
N ARG A 341 13.81 -18.09 0.83
CA ARG A 341 14.70 -19.04 0.13
C ARG A 341 15.46 -18.36 -1.02
N PRO A 342 16.58 -17.66 -0.76
CA PRO A 342 17.32 -16.94 -1.80
C PRO A 342 17.76 -17.82 -2.98
N ALA A 343 18.18 -19.05 -2.72
CA ALA A 343 18.59 -19.99 -3.76
C ALA A 343 17.42 -20.43 -4.66
N GLU A 344 16.22 -20.60 -4.11
CA GLU A 344 15.02 -20.90 -4.91
C GLU A 344 14.58 -19.68 -5.71
N LEU A 345 14.63 -18.49 -5.09
CA LEU A 345 14.38 -17.24 -5.78
C LEU A 345 15.32 -17.09 -6.98
N ALA A 346 16.61 -17.31 -6.79
CA ALA A 346 17.61 -17.25 -7.86
C ALA A 346 17.32 -18.26 -8.98
N ARG A 347 16.93 -19.50 -8.64
CA ARG A 347 16.55 -20.51 -9.65
C ARG A 347 15.35 -20.07 -10.48
N ALA A 348 14.32 -19.51 -9.84
CA ALA A 348 13.16 -19.00 -10.57
C ALA A 348 13.50 -17.80 -11.45
N MET A 349 14.41 -16.93 -10.98
CA MET A 349 14.94 -15.81 -11.78
C MET A 349 15.72 -16.31 -13.00
N ARG A 350 16.58 -17.33 -12.85
CA ARG A 350 17.30 -17.97 -13.98
C ARG A 350 16.33 -18.47 -15.05
N VAL A 351 15.29 -19.19 -14.64
CA VAL A 351 14.26 -19.67 -15.58
C VAL A 351 13.69 -18.52 -16.42
N LEU A 352 13.40 -17.38 -15.82
CA LEU A 352 12.89 -16.24 -16.58
C LEU A 352 13.98 -15.53 -17.40
N LEU A 353 15.25 -15.58 -16.99
CA LEU A 353 16.35 -15.01 -17.77
C LEU A 353 16.65 -15.85 -19.02
N ASP A 354 16.53 -17.18 -18.90
CA ASP A 354 16.91 -18.13 -19.95
C ASP A 354 15.78 -18.41 -20.96
N TYR A 355 14.50 -18.23 -20.55
CA TYR A 355 13.34 -18.55 -21.38
C TYR A 355 12.50 -17.30 -21.69
N PRO A 356 12.84 -16.51 -22.74
CA PRO A 356 12.09 -15.30 -23.13
C PRO A 356 10.63 -15.58 -23.47
N GLU A 357 10.33 -16.72 -24.07
CA GLU A 357 8.99 -17.15 -24.44
C GLU A 357 8.09 -17.35 -23.20
N LEU A 358 8.66 -17.83 -22.10
CA LEU A 358 7.95 -17.92 -20.84
C LEU A 358 7.64 -16.53 -20.26
N ARG A 359 8.59 -15.59 -20.34
CA ARG A 359 8.34 -14.20 -19.93
C ARG A 359 7.19 -13.59 -20.73
N GLU A 360 7.18 -13.77 -22.05
CA GLU A 360 6.13 -13.26 -22.92
C GLU A 360 4.76 -13.87 -22.56
N HIS A 361 4.72 -15.18 -22.31
CA HIS A 361 3.50 -15.86 -21.86
C HIS A 361 2.98 -15.27 -20.54
N LEU A 362 3.85 -15.17 -19.52
CA LEU A 362 3.47 -14.64 -18.20
C LEU A 362 3.06 -13.16 -18.26
N SER A 363 3.72 -12.38 -19.13
CA SER A 363 3.37 -10.97 -19.38
C SER A 363 1.93 -10.85 -19.88
N LYS A 364 1.58 -11.58 -20.96
CA LYS A 364 0.25 -11.56 -21.56
C LYS A 364 -0.82 -12.06 -20.60
N ALA A 365 -0.57 -13.21 -19.97
CA ALA A 365 -1.52 -13.83 -19.03
C ALA A 365 -1.74 -12.93 -17.80
N GLY A 366 -0.67 -12.42 -17.19
CA GLY A 366 -0.72 -11.54 -16.03
C GLY A 366 -1.48 -10.24 -16.33
N ARG A 367 -1.15 -9.57 -17.44
CA ARG A 367 -1.84 -8.34 -17.85
C ARG A 367 -3.33 -8.56 -18.11
N SER A 368 -3.67 -9.65 -18.81
CA SER A 368 -5.07 -10.03 -19.04
C SER A 368 -5.81 -10.26 -17.73
N HIS A 369 -5.21 -11.01 -16.79
CA HIS A 369 -5.79 -11.26 -15.48
C HIS A 369 -6.10 -9.97 -14.70
N ILE A 370 -5.15 -9.03 -14.64
CA ILE A 370 -5.38 -7.73 -13.97
C ILE A 370 -6.47 -6.93 -14.66
N LYS A 371 -6.48 -6.89 -15.99
CA LYS A 371 -7.50 -6.19 -16.78
C LYS A 371 -8.92 -6.67 -16.48
N HIS A 372 -9.09 -7.97 -16.22
CA HIS A 372 -10.41 -8.55 -15.97
C HIS A 372 -10.84 -8.50 -14.50
N HIS A 373 -9.90 -8.44 -13.53
CA HIS A 373 -10.25 -8.64 -12.12
C HIS A 373 -9.74 -7.56 -11.15
N PHE A 374 -8.74 -6.76 -11.54
CA PHE A 374 -8.03 -5.90 -10.60
C PHE A 374 -7.74 -4.49 -11.15
N THR A 375 -8.61 -3.93 -11.99
CA THR A 375 -8.45 -2.51 -12.36
C THR A 375 -9.01 -1.60 -11.26
N TRP A 376 -8.40 -0.41 -11.09
CA TRP A 376 -8.96 0.58 -10.17
C TRP A 376 -10.39 0.98 -10.54
N GLN A 377 -10.74 0.97 -11.83
CA GLN A 377 -12.12 1.23 -12.27
C GLN A 377 -13.09 0.22 -11.67
N GLN A 378 -12.78 -1.08 -11.73
CA GLN A 378 -13.61 -2.13 -11.13
C GLN A 378 -13.68 -1.99 -9.60
N LYS A 379 -12.54 -1.73 -8.94
CA LYS A 379 -12.50 -1.61 -7.47
C LYS A 379 -13.23 -0.37 -6.96
N ARG A 380 -13.19 0.72 -7.70
CA ARG A 380 -14.01 1.91 -7.41
C ARG A 380 -15.51 1.62 -7.58
N GLN A 381 -15.91 0.81 -8.58
CA GLN A 381 -17.30 0.42 -8.72
C GLN A 381 -17.74 -0.49 -7.57
N GLU A 382 -16.95 -1.52 -7.21
CA GLU A 382 -17.21 -2.37 -6.04
C GLU A 382 -17.36 -1.55 -4.74
N LEU A 383 -16.51 -0.54 -4.54
CA LEU A 383 -16.58 0.34 -3.38
C LEU A 383 -17.81 1.26 -3.43
N ARG A 384 -18.21 1.74 -4.60
CA ARG A 384 -19.42 2.52 -4.77
C ARG A 384 -20.66 1.69 -4.47
N ASP A 385 -20.76 0.48 -5.02
CA ASP A 385 -21.87 -0.45 -4.78
C ASP A 385 -21.97 -0.78 -3.28
N PHE A 386 -20.83 -0.95 -2.61
CA PHE A 386 -20.78 -1.12 -1.17
C PHE A 386 -21.37 0.10 -0.43
N TYR A 387 -20.99 1.34 -0.79
CA TYR A 387 -21.56 2.54 -0.15
C TYR A 387 -23.06 2.65 -0.38
N GLU A 388 -23.54 2.36 -1.59
CA GLU A 388 -24.95 2.36 -1.92
C GLU A 388 -25.73 1.35 -1.05
N HIS A 389 -25.18 0.13 -0.90
CA HIS A 389 -25.79 -0.93 -0.09
C HIS A 389 -25.90 -0.57 1.41
N ILE A 390 -24.87 0.04 2.00
CA ILE A 390 -24.86 0.33 3.45
C ILE A 390 -25.67 1.56 3.84
N MET A 391 -26.10 2.38 2.89
CA MET A 391 -26.86 3.60 3.14
C MET A 391 -28.36 3.43 2.88
N VAL A 392 -28.79 2.27 2.42
CA VAL A 392 -30.21 1.86 2.38
C VAL A 392 -30.66 1.45 3.80
#